data_1af6907f7618c34bb614eee8ff14876a
#
_entry.id   1af6907f7618c34bb614eee8ff14876a
#
_cell.length_a   1.000
_cell.length_b   1.000
_cell.length_c   1.000
_cell.angle_alpha   90.00
_cell.angle_beta   90.00
_cell.angle_gamma   90.00
#
_symmetry.space_group_name_H-M   'P 1'
#
loop_
_entity.id
_entity.type
_entity.pdbx_description
1 polymer ?
#
loop_
_entity_poly.entity_id
_entity_poly.type
_entity_poly.pdbx_seq_one_letter_code
_entity_poly.pdbx_strand_id
1 'polypeptide(L)'
;MRAALITGQRSIELREFPEPQPVEGAAVVRVDRCGICGTDVSAYRHGNPYAPFLCGHEWAGTVLAIGPNGTNTSVGPQGPLAGGAASSRLREGDRVVMAVPVACGQCAECRAGHAHRCAAIMALAYGIHPLTPPHGGYAPRIA
;
A
#
# COMPACT_ATOMS: atom_id res chain seq x y z
N MET A 1 -6.27 -10.51 12.58
CA MET A 1 -6.75 -10.93 11.23
C MET A 1 -5.73 -11.79 10.52
N ARG A 2 -6.17 -12.66 9.62
CA ARG A 2 -5.25 -13.46 8.79
C ARG A 2 -4.92 -12.75 7.48
N ALA A 3 -3.65 -12.85 7.07
CA ALA A 3 -3.19 -12.36 5.77
C ALA A 3 -2.30 -13.39 5.09
N ALA A 4 -2.26 -13.37 3.75
CA ALA A 4 -1.44 -14.28 2.96
C ALA A 4 -0.11 -13.61 2.60
N LEU A 5 0.98 -14.35 2.79
CA LEU A 5 2.33 -13.91 2.47
C LEU A 5 2.98 -14.89 1.48
N ILE A 6 3.70 -14.37 0.51
CA ILE A 6 4.63 -15.16 -0.28
C ILE A 6 5.94 -15.23 0.51
N THR A 7 6.23 -16.39 1.08
CA THR A 7 7.36 -16.60 1.99
C THR A 7 8.60 -17.17 1.33
N GLY A 8 8.45 -17.65 0.11
CA GLY A 8 9.55 -18.20 -0.68
C GLY A 8 9.07 -18.70 -2.04
N GLN A 9 9.94 -19.38 -2.76
CA GLN A 9 9.63 -19.97 -4.05
C GLN A 9 8.50 -21.01 -3.89
N ARG A 10 7.37 -20.78 -4.57
CA ARG A 10 6.16 -21.61 -4.53
C ARG A 10 5.61 -21.84 -3.11
N SER A 11 5.86 -20.87 -2.23
CA SER A 11 5.42 -20.93 -0.84
C SER A 11 4.55 -19.74 -0.49
N ILE A 12 3.36 -20.04 0.00
CA ILE A 12 2.42 -19.05 0.54
C ILE A 12 2.00 -19.52 1.93
N GLU A 13 2.04 -18.62 2.88
CA GLU A 13 1.60 -18.86 4.25
C GLU A 13 0.48 -17.90 4.63
N LEU A 14 -0.48 -18.40 5.40
CA LEU A 14 -1.44 -17.58 6.11
C LEU A 14 -0.91 -17.30 7.52
N ARG A 15 -0.73 -16.04 7.86
CA ARG A 15 -0.27 -15.62 9.19
C ARG A 15 -1.28 -14.70 9.85
N GLU A 16 -1.31 -14.77 11.19
CA GLU A 16 -2.09 -13.88 12.01
C GLU A 16 -1.34 -12.56 12.23
N PHE A 17 -2.08 -11.46 12.09
CA PHE A 17 -1.62 -10.10 12.36
C PHE A 17 -2.61 -9.40 13.29
N PRO A 18 -2.16 -8.42 14.09
CA PRO A 18 -3.09 -7.54 14.77
C PRO A 18 -3.98 -6.79 13.77
N GLU A 19 -5.16 -6.40 14.21
CA GLU A 19 -6.01 -5.54 13.40
C GLU A 19 -5.33 -4.18 13.23
N PRO A 20 -5.30 -3.62 11.99
CA PRO A 20 -4.71 -2.32 11.76
C PRO A 20 -5.48 -1.24 12.51
N GLN A 21 -4.75 -0.30 13.07
CA GLN A 21 -5.31 0.83 13.79
C GLN A 21 -5.14 2.12 12.97
N PRO A 22 -6.10 3.04 13.03
CA PRO A 22 -5.99 4.29 12.32
C PRO A 22 -4.94 5.19 13.02
N VAL A 23 -3.75 5.27 12.42
CA VAL A 23 -2.68 6.15 12.90
C VAL A 23 -2.75 7.52 12.21
N GLU A 24 -2.03 8.50 12.74
CA GLU A 24 -2.01 9.85 12.19
C GLU A 24 -1.61 9.85 10.70
N GLY A 25 -2.40 10.56 9.91
CA GLY A 25 -2.17 10.68 8.45
C GLY A 25 -2.54 9.46 7.61
N ALA A 26 -3.05 8.39 8.23
CA ALA A 26 -3.45 7.16 7.56
C ALA A 26 -4.95 6.86 7.69
N ALA A 27 -5.43 5.92 6.88
CA ALA A 27 -6.78 5.39 6.97
C ALA A 27 -6.75 3.87 7.00
N VAL A 28 -7.61 3.27 7.80
CA VAL A 28 -7.86 1.82 7.73
C VAL A 28 -8.87 1.54 6.61
N VAL A 29 -8.49 0.65 5.71
CA VAL A 29 -9.31 0.27 4.57
C VAL A 29 -9.67 -1.22 4.67
N ARG A 30 -10.94 -1.54 4.52
CA ARG A 30 -11.38 -2.91 4.26
C ARG A 30 -11.12 -3.20 2.79
N VAL A 31 -10.36 -4.26 2.50
CA VAL A 31 -10.11 -4.70 1.14
C VAL A 31 -11.32 -5.47 0.62
N ASP A 32 -12.00 -4.93 -0.38
CA ASP A 32 -13.15 -5.56 -0.99
C ASP A 32 -12.74 -6.49 -2.14
N ARG A 33 -11.68 -6.16 -2.86
CA ARG A 33 -11.08 -6.94 -3.94
C ARG A 33 -9.58 -6.69 -4.01
N CYS A 34 -8.82 -7.73 -4.33
CA CYS A 34 -7.40 -7.61 -4.64
C CYS A 34 -7.09 -8.44 -5.89
N GLY A 35 -6.43 -7.83 -6.86
CA GLY A 35 -5.90 -8.49 -8.04
C GLY A 35 -4.62 -9.26 -7.72
N ILE A 36 -4.26 -10.18 -8.61
CA ILE A 36 -2.97 -10.87 -8.61
C ILE A 36 -2.18 -10.36 -9.81
N CYS A 37 -1.18 -9.54 -9.55
CA CYS A 37 -0.30 -8.99 -10.58
C CYS A 37 0.70 -10.03 -11.10
N GLY A 38 1.24 -9.80 -12.28
CA GLY A 38 2.36 -10.58 -12.81
C GLY A 38 3.59 -10.57 -11.89
N THR A 39 3.80 -9.51 -11.15
CA THR A 39 4.88 -9.40 -10.14
C THR A 39 4.66 -10.35 -8.96
N ASP A 40 3.42 -10.52 -8.50
CA ASP A 40 3.08 -11.48 -7.45
C ASP A 40 3.31 -12.92 -7.93
N VAL A 41 2.92 -13.21 -9.19
CA VAL A 41 3.17 -14.51 -9.83
C VAL A 41 4.66 -14.77 -9.96
N SER A 42 5.44 -13.75 -10.34
CA SER A 42 6.90 -13.86 -10.43
C SER A 42 7.52 -14.11 -9.06
N ALA A 43 7.11 -13.36 -8.04
CA ALA A 43 7.55 -13.54 -6.67
C ALA A 43 7.25 -14.97 -6.15
N TYR A 44 6.08 -15.50 -6.46
CA TYR A 44 5.71 -16.87 -6.13
C TYR A 44 6.58 -17.90 -6.85
N ARG A 45 6.80 -17.72 -8.18
CA ARG A 45 7.55 -18.70 -8.98
C ARG A 45 9.04 -18.73 -8.69
N HIS A 46 9.64 -17.57 -8.43
CA HIS A 46 11.09 -17.41 -8.35
C HIS A 46 11.61 -17.08 -6.94
N GLY A 47 10.71 -16.94 -6.00
CA GLY A 47 11.00 -16.42 -4.67
C GLY A 47 10.76 -14.91 -4.60
N ASN A 48 10.25 -14.46 -3.47
CA ASN A 48 10.05 -13.04 -3.21
C ASN A 48 11.36 -12.45 -2.68
N PRO A 49 12.04 -11.54 -3.41
CA PRO A 49 13.26 -10.91 -2.94
C PRO A 49 13.06 -10.06 -1.69
N TYR A 50 11.80 -9.78 -1.37
CA TYR A 50 11.38 -8.97 -0.23
C TYR A 50 10.66 -9.80 0.84
N ALA A 51 10.76 -11.14 0.77
CA ALA A 51 10.12 -12.02 1.74
C ALA A 51 10.63 -11.76 3.18
N PRO A 52 9.74 -11.87 4.17
CA PRO A 52 8.35 -12.31 4.11
C PRO A 52 7.38 -11.11 4.17
N PHE A 53 7.15 -10.43 3.06
CA PHE A 53 6.24 -9.29 3.01
C PHE A 53 4.87 -9.66 2.45
N LEU A 54 3.88 -8.92 2.90
CA LEU A 54 2.54 -8.96 2.32
C LEU A 54 2.59 -8.48 0.88
N CYS A 55 2.00 -9.26 -0.01
CA CYS A 55 1.83 -8.92 -1.41
C CYS A 55 0.40 -8.41 -1.69
N GLY A 56 0.13 -8.10 -2.94
CA GLY A 56 -1.16 -7.57 -3.35
C GLY A 56 -1.16 -6.04 -3.35
N HIS A 57 -0.83 -5.46 -4.49
CA HIS A 57 -0.75 -4.02 -4.69
C HIS A 57 -1.81 -3.49 -5.68
N GLU A 58 -2.74 -4.35 -6.08
CA GLU A 58 -3.85 -4.02 -6.98
C GLU A 58 -5.17 -4.25 -6.25
N TRP A 59 -5.48 -3.41 -5.27
CA TRP A 59 -6.67 -3.58 -4.47
C TRP A 59 -7.63 -2.40 -4.56
N ALA A 60 -8.90 -2.70 -4.34
CA ALA A 60 -9.97 -1.74 -4.11
C ALA A 60 -10.64 -2.05 -2.77
N GLY A 61 -11.06 -1.01 -2.09
CA GLY A 61 -11.63 -1.15 -0.77
C GLY A 61 -12.52 -0.01 -0.34
N THR A 62 -12.96 -0.10 0.90
CA THR A 62 -13.80 0.90 1.56
C THR A 62 -13.11 1.40 2.82
N VAL A 63 -13.03 2.70 2.98
CA VAL A 63 -12.45 3.34 4.18
C VAL A 63 -13.32 3.00 5.39
N LEU A 64 -12.73 2.38 6.42
CA LEU A 64 -13.40 2.02 7.66
C LEU A 64 -13.18 3.04 8.77
N ALA A 65 -11.97 3.60 8.84
CA ALA A 65 -11.60 4.56 9.87
C ALA A 65 -10.50 5.48 9.36
N ILE A 66 -10.46 6.69 9.88
CA ILE A 66 -9.44 7.70 9.54
C ILE A 66 -8.70 8.06 10.82
N GLY A 67 -7.38 8.10 10.73
CA GLY A 67 -6.53 8.48 11.85
C GLY A 67 -6.67 9.95 12.26
N PRO A 68 -6.13 10.32 13.41
CA PRO A 68 -6.12 11.69 13.87
C PRO A 68 -5.57 12.65 12.80
N ASN A 69 -6.10 13.87 12.78
CA ASN A 69 -5.78 14.92 11.79
C ASN A 69 -6.19 14.62 10.34
N GLY A 70 -6.93 13.53 10.13
CA GLY A 70 -7.41 13.12 8.82
C GLY A 70 -6.30 12.57 7.93
N THR A 71 -6.69 12.06 6.79
CA THR A 71 -5.75 11.75 5.72
C THR A 71 -5.55 13.03 4.90
N ASN A 72 -4.35 13.56 4.91
CA ASN A 72 -3.92 14.31 3.75
C ASN A 72 -3.78 13.29 2.62
N THR A 73 -4.72 13.29 1.69
CA THR A 73 -4.64 12.48 0.47
C THR A 73 -3.57 12.95 -0.50
N SER A 74 -2.69 13.76 -0.03
CA SER A 74 -1.33 13.86 -0.52
C SER A 74 -0.68 12.53 -0.18
N VAL A 75 -0.84 11.61 -1.06
CA VAL A 75 -0.32 10.26 -1.05
C VAL A 75 1.08 10.20 -0.45
N GLY A 76 1.20 9.64 0.72
CA GLY A 76 2.45 9.54 1.45
C GLY A 76 2.88 10.85 2.13
N PRO A 77 4.02 10.88 2.86
CA PRO A 77 4.55 12.08 3.52
C PRO A 77 4.88 13.24 2.55
N GLN A 78 4.29 13.33 1.38
CA GLN A 78 4.90 13.97 0.23
C GLN A 78 3.95 14.64 -0.75
N GLY A 79 3.05 15.45 -0.30
CA GLY A 79 2.36 16.40 -1.14
C GLY A 79 1.63 15.84 -2.38
N PRO A 80 0.86 16.65 -3.07
CA PRO A 80 0.03 16.20 -4.17
C PRO A 80 0.88 15.65 -5.31
N LEU A 81 0.51 14.49 -5.85
CA LEU A 81 0.95 14.09 -7.17
C LEU A 81 0.60 15.27 -8.10
N ALA A 82 1.62 15.87 -8.68
CA ALA A 82 1.44 16.97 -9.62
C ALA A 82 0.49 16.52 -10.74
N GLY A 83 -0.72 17.09 -10.78
CA GLY A 83 -1.73 16.80 -11.80
C GLY A 83 -3.09 16.31 -11.29
N GLY A 84 -3.25 16.01 -10.02
CA GLY A 84 -4.53 15.59 -9.44
C GLY A 84 -5.35 16.79 -8.94
N ALA A 85 -6.61 16.83 -9.34
CA ALA A 85 -7.61 17.76 -8.80
C ALA A 85 -7.65 17.70 -7.27
N ALA A 86 -7.96 18.85 -6.67
CA ALA A 86 -8.24 19.14 -5.27
C ALA A 86 -8.19 17.94 -4.31
N SER A 87 -7.33 18.04 -3.29
CA SER A 87 -7.26 17.12 -2.18
C SER A 87 -8.62 16.92 -1.51
N SER A 88 -9.40 15.98 -2.01
CA SER A 88 -10.61 15.54 -1.32
C SER A 88 -10.15 14.78 -0.08
N ARG A 89 -10.49 15.29 1.10
CA ARG A 89 -10.27 14.56 2.34
C ARG A 89 -11.07 13.26 2.26
N LEU A 90 -10.42 12.13 2.43
CA LEU A 90 -11.10 10.83 2.56
C LEU A 90 -12.07 10.90 3.74
N ARG A 91 -13.17 10.17 3.60
CA ARG A 91 -14.19 9.99 4.63
C ARG A 91 -14.41 8.49 4.84
N GLU A 92 -14.87 8.15 6.02
CA GLU A 92 -15.37 6.79 6.26
C GLU A 92 -16.52 6.47 5.30
N GLY A 93 -16.47 5.28 4.72
CA GLY A 93 -17.38 4.84 3.67
C GLY A 93 -16.93 5.13 2.25
N ASP A 94 -15.92 5.96 2.03
CA ASP A 94 -15.39 6.22 0.69
C ASP A 94 -14.81 4.96 0.07
N ARG A 95 -15.06 4.79 -1.23
CA ARG A 95 -14.46 3.73 -2.02
C ARG A 95 -13.14 4.22 -2.61
N VAL A 96 -12.10 3.40 -2.40
CA VAL A 96 -10.73 3.74 -2.79
C VAL A 96 -10.07 2.62 -3.57
N VAL A 97 -9.10 2.98 -4.38
CA VAL A 97 -8.21 2.03 -5.06
C VAL A 97 -6.77 2.38 -4.75
N MET A 98 -5.93 1.35 -4.68
CA MET A 98 -4.49 1.53 -4.58
C MET A 98 -3.95 2.19 -5.84
N ALA A 99 -3.23 3.28 -5.69
CA ALA A 99 -2.46 3.86 -6.79
C ALA A 99 -1.04 3.27 -6.78
N VAL A 100 -0.67 2.62 -7.87
CA VAL A 100 0.69 2.13 -8.12
C VAL A 100 1.23 2.91 -9.33
N PRO A 101 2.42 3.47 -9.23
CA PRO A 101 3.43 3.37 -8.18
C PRO A 101 3.30 4.43 -7.07
N VAL A 102 3.74 4.08 -5.88
CA VAL A 102 3.87 5.03 -4.77
C VAL A 102 5.27 5.63 -4.77
N ALA A 103 5.36 6.93 -4.94
CA ALA A 103 6.64 7.64 -4.97
C ALA A 103 7.00 8.20 -3.59
N CYS A 104 8.31 8.31 -3.28
CA CYS A 104 8.75 8.82 -1.98
C CYS A 104 8.57 10.33 -1.79
N GLY A 105 8.37 11.12 -2.86
CA GLY A 105 8.17 12.57 -2.90
C GLY A 105 9.38 13.44 -2.50
N GLN A 106 10.38 12.88 -1.87
CA GLN A 106 11.51 13.65 -1.32
C GLN A 106 12.84 13.41 -2.03
N CYS A 107 12.95 12.47 -2.94
CA CYS A 107 14.15 12.33 -3.78
C CYS A 107 14.21 13.40 -4.87
N ALA A 108 15.35 13.55 -5.52
CA ALA A 108 15.56 14.56 -6.56
C ALA A 108 14.52 14.45 -7.69
N GLU A 109 14.24 13.22 -8.15
CA GLU A 109 13.25 12.96 -9.20
C GLU A 109 11.83 13.36 -8.77
N CYS A 110 11.42 13.04 -7.54
CA CYS A 110 10.12 13.43 -7.03
C CYS A 110 9.98 14.96 -6.92
N ARG A 111 11.01 15.63 -6.42
CA ARG A 111 11.02 17.10 -6.32
C ARG A 111 11.02 17.79 -7.69
N ALA A 112 11.57 17.13 -8.70
CA ALA A 112 11.53 17.60 -10.09
C ALA A 112 10.19 17.25 -10.81
N GLY A 113 9.22 16.64 -10.13
CA GLY A 113 7.93 16.24 -10.72
C GLY A 113 7.96 14.90 -11.46
N HIS A 114 9.06 14.17 -11.41
CA HIS A 114 9.24 12.88 -12.08
C HIS A 114 8.98 11.71 -11.12
N ALA A 115 7.81 11.69 -10.46
CA ALA A 115 7.45 10.68 -9.46
C ALA A 115 7.60 9.23 -9.96
N HIS A 116 7.33 8.99 -11.25
CA HIS A 116 7.50 7.69 -11.91
C HIS A 116 8.95 7.20 -11.98
N ARG A 117 9.94 8.07 -11.74
CA ARG A 117 11.38 7.75 -11.70
C ARG A 117 11.92 7.65 -10.27
N CYS A 118 11.03 7.62 -9.28
CA CYS A 118 11.41 7.53 -7.87
C CYS A 118 12.22 6.26 -7.59
N ALA A 119 13.41 6.41 -7.02
CA ALA A 119 14.28 5.28 -6.69
C ALA A 119 13.67 4.33 -5.63
N ALA A 120 12.76 4.84 -4.79
CA ALA A 120 12.09 4.06 -3.76
C ALA A 120 10.75 3.45 -4.22
N ILE A 121 10.37 3.62 -5.48
CA ILE A 121 9.04 3.28 -6.00
C ILE A 121 8.68 1.80 -5.75
N MET A 122 9.63 0.89 -5.98
CA MET A 122 9.41 -0.55 -5.81
C MET A 122 9.31 -0.91 -4.32
N ALA A 123 10.16 -0.33 -3.48
CA ALA A 123 10.13 -0.57 -2.05
C ALA A 123 8.79 -0.15 -1.43
N LEU A 124 8.27 1.00 -1.83
CA LEU A 124 7.00 1.52 -1.34
C LEU A 124 5.80 0.73 -1.90
N ALA A 125 5.84 0.36 -3.19
CA ALA A 125 4.78 -0.43 -3.82
C ALA A 125 4.63 -1.82 -3.19
N TYR A 126 5.72 -2.42 -2.70
CA TYR A 126 5.71 -3.73 -2.05
C TYR A 126 5.61 -3.67 -0.52
N GLY A 127 5.41 -2.49 0.04
CA GLY A 127 5.31 -2.34 1.50
C GLY A 127 6.61 -2.64 2.25
N ILE A 128 7.76 -2.46 1.60
CA ILE A 128 9.09 -2.65 2.23
C ILE A 128 9.42 -1.51 3.19
N HIS A 129 8.57 -0.51 3.29
CA HIS A 129 8.74 0.52 4.28
C HIS A 129 8.56 -0.09 5.69
N PRO A 130 9.35 0.33 6.71
CA PRO A 130 9.28 -0.20 8.07
C PRO A 130 7.98 0.11 8.82
N LEU A 131 6.96 0.54 8.12
CA LEU A 131 5.63 0.69 8.69
C LEU A 131 5.09 -0.70 9.05
N THR A 132 4.49 -0.80 10.18
CA THR A 132 3.94 -2.05 10.73
C THR A 132 3.02 -2.76 9.74
N PRO A 133 3.25 -4.04 9.41
CA PRO A 133 2.34 -4.82 8.57
C PRO A 133 0.92 -4.88 9.16
N PRO A 134 -0.09 -5.07 8.34
CA PRO A 134 -0.08 -5.44 6.93
C PRO A 134 -0.37 -4.27 5.98
N HIS A 135 0.46 -4.09 4.96
CA HIS A 135 0.26 -3.03 3.94
C HIS A 135 -0.15 -3.57 2.56
N GLY A 136 -0.29 -4.87 2.40
CA GLY A 136 -0.66 -5.50 1.14
C GLY A 136 -2.12 -5.94 1.10
N GLY A 137 -2.71 -5.95 -0.09
CA GLY A 137 -4.12 -6.27 -0.31
C GLY A 137 -4.49 -7.75 -0.12
N TYR A 138 -3.53 -8.63 0.16
CA TYR A 138 -3.80 -10.03 0.53
C TYR A 138 -4.17 -10.15 2.02
N ALA A 139 -4.70 -9.10 2.57
CA ALA A 139 -5.27 -9.01 3.91
C ALA A 139 -6.70 -8.44 3.84
N PRO A 140 -7.58 -8.77 4.78
CA PRO A 140 -8.95 -8.23 4.79
C PRO A 140 -9.00 -6.74 5.14
N ARG A 141 -7.98 -6.22 5.82
CA ARG A 141 -7.82 -4.81 6.19
C ARG A 141 -6.37 -4.37 6.10
N ILE A 142 -6.17 -3.12 5.77
CA ILE A 142 -4.86 -2.46 5.67
C ILE A 142 -4.93 -1.03 6.24
N ALA A 143 -3.77 -0.48 6.63
CA ALA A 143 -3.64 0.91 7.07
C ALA A 143 -2.49 1.61 6.35
#